data_6eb1eabc2932e0fd77ce23f018b2083e
#
_entry.id   6eb1eabc2932e0fd77ce23f018b2083e
#
_cell.length_a   1.000
_cell.length_b   1.000
_cell.length_c   1.000
_cell.angle_alpha   90.00
_cell.angle_beta   90.00
_cell.angle_gamma   90.00
#
_symmetry.space_group_name_H-M   'P 1'
#
loop_
_entity.id
_entity.type
_entity.pdbx_description
1 polymer ?
#
loop_
_entity_poly.entity_id
_entity_poly.type
_entity_poly.pdbx_seq_one_letter_code
_entity_poly.pdbx_strand_id
1 'polypeptide(L)'
;LADSFKVNFLGAVTWAFEFEDQPWFYGFRDLATNGVDKPVLNVFRMFGMMKGRRVAVSGNQMYDLKTMVDSSVRRSYNDAGGLAAKDKRSATVMVWNYHDDDVIKPALPVEIIIDGVPTKSAIVTQYIIDDKHSNSYEVWKKMGSPQSPTKEQIAVLEKAGQLEKVSVMK
;
A
#
# COMPACT_ATOMS: atom_id res chain seq x y z
N LEU A 1 -9.47 6.96 -11.63
CA LEU A 1 -8.98 7.95 -12.61
C LEU A 1 -9.41 7.60 -14.04
N ALA A 2 -9.04 6.42 -14.56
CA ALA A 2 -9.34 6.05 -15.95
C ALA A 2 -10.83 6.18 -16.31
N ASP A 3 -11.72 5.66 -15.47
CA ASP A 3 -13.16 5.74 -15.70
C ASP A 3 -13.69 7.17 -15.63
N SER A 4 -13.15 7.97 -14.70
CA SER A 4 -13.62 9.33 -14.47
C SER A 4 -13.18 10.29 -15.57
N PHE A 5 -12.00 10.09 -16.13
CA PHE A 5 -11.50 10.88 -17.26
C PHE A 5 -11.78 10.24 -18.63
N LYS A 6 -12.45 9.08 -18.67
CA LYS A 6 -12.71 8.33 -19.91
C LYS A 6 -11.44 8.04 -20.72
N VAL A 7 -10.32 7.81 -20.03
CA VAL A 7 -9.06 7.43 -20.65
C VAL A 7 -8.89 5.92 -20.65
N ASN A 8 -8.33 5.39 -21.73
CA ASN A 8 -7.95 3.98 -21.84
C ASN A 8 -6.60 3.78 -21.16
N PHE A 9 -6.60 3.53 -19.86
CA PHE A 9 -5.39 3.35 -19.06
C PHE A 9 -4.97 1.89 -19.08
N LEU A 10 -3.89 1.60 -19.79
CA LEU A 10 -3.35 0.23 -19.95
C LEU A 10 -2.38 -0.17 -18.84
N GLY A 11 -1.76 0.78 -18.18
CA GLY A 11 -0.82 0.50 -17.10
C GLY A 11 0.00 1.73 -16.68
N ALA A 12 0.79 1.54 -15.66
CA ALA A 12 1.79 2.49 -15.18
C ALA A 12 3.08 1.76 -14.82
N VAL A 13 4.19 2.43 -14.95
CA VAL A 13 5.51 1.94 -14.54
C VAL A 13 6.14 2.92 -13.56
N THR A 14 6.99 2.41 -12.68
CA THR A 14 7.82 3.26 -11.82
C THR A 14 9.13 3.61 -12.52
N TRP A 15 9.79 4.66 -12.03
CA TRP A 15 11.02 5.17 -12.63
C TRP A 15 12.21 4.23 -12.46
N ALA A 16 12.46 3.78 -11.22
CA ALA A 16 13.57 2.91 -10.90
C ALA A 16 13.20 1.94 -9.77
N PHE A 17 13.89 0.80 -9.77
CA PHE A 17 13.82 -0.13 -8.63
C PHE A 17 14.68 0.40 -7.48
N GLU A 18 15.92 0.76 -7.78
CA GLU A 18 16.92 1.27 -6.87
C GLU A 18 17.96 2.08 -7.65
N PHE A 19 18.52 3.13 -7.05
CA PHE A 19 19.70 3.83 -7.54
C PHE A 19 20.92 3.40 -6.75
N GLU A 20 22.05 3.24 -7.43
CA GLU A 20 23.34 2.94 -6.82
C GLU A 20 23.85 4.12 -5.98
N ASP A 21 24.68 3.82 -4.98
CA ASP A 21 25.40 4.81 -4.15
C ASP A 21 24.52 5.83 -3.41
N GLN A 22 23.25 5.46 -3.14
CA GLN A 22 22.39 6.30 -2.33
C GLN A 22 22.51 5.95 -0.84
N PRO A 23 22.43 6.96 0.05
CA PRO A 23 22.31 6.70 1.49
C PRO A 23 21.07 5.84 1.78
N TRP A 24 21.13 5.06 2.86
CA TRP A 24 20.03 4.20 3.28
C TRP A 24 18.72 4.97 3.41
N PHE A 25 17.66 4.42 2.79
CA PHE A 25 16.31 5.00 2.72
C PHE A 25 16.24 6.41 2.15
N TYR A 26 17.29 6.89 1.53
CA TYR A 26 17.25 8.08 0.70
C TYR A 26 16.62 7.72 -0.67
N GLY A 27 16.50 8.68 -1.50
CA GLY A 27 15.97 8.45 -2.85
C GLY A 27 14.44 8.59 -2.92
N PHE A 28 14.05 9.31 -3.94
CA PHE A 28 12.64 9.57 -4.25
C PHE A 28 12.17 8.56 -5.29
N ARG A 29 11.11 7.83 -4.99
CA ARG A 29 10.48 6.82 -5.85
C ARG A 29 11.23 5.50 -6.00
N ASP A 30 12.29 5.26 -5.25
CA ASP A 30 12.95 3.97 -5.26
C ASP A 30 12.13 2.93 -4.52
N LEU A 31 12.13 1.72 -5.04
CA LEU A 31 11.40 0.58 -4.46
C LEU A 31 12.23 -0.20 -3.44
N ALA A 32 13.54 -0.05 -3.51
CA ALA A 32 14.49 -0.68 -2.60
C ALA A 32 15.58 0.32 -2.16
N THR A 33 16.37 -0.07 -1.16
CA THR A 33 17.54 0.63 -0.66
C THR A 33 18.63 -0.40 -0.30
N ASN A 34 19.76 -0.36 -1.00
CA ASN A 34 20.86 -1.33 -0.82
C ASN A 34 20.36 -2.80 -0.76
N GLY A 35 19.44 -3.15 -1.67
CA GLY A 35 18.84 -4.49 -1.75
C GLY A 35 17.68 -4.75 -0.79
N VAL A 36 17.43 -3.87 0.19
CA VAL A 36 16.32 -4.01 1.13
C VAL A 36 15.05 -3.39 0.56
N ASP A 37 13.97 -4.15 0.55
CA ASP A 37 12.68 -3.71 0.04
C ASP A 37 12.09 -2.55 0.87
N LYS A 38 11.70 -1.47 0.22
CA LYS A 38 10.96 -0.36 0.85
C LYS A 38 9.46 -0.68 0.93
N PRO A 39 8.70 -0.08 1.86
CA PRO A 39 7.26 -0.32 1.98
C PRO A 39 6.47 -0.12 0.67
N VAL A 40 6.89 0.83 -0.16
CA VAL A 40 6.24 1.11 -1.45
C VAL A 40 6.29 -0.10 -2.41
N LEU A 41 7.32 -0.93 -2.38
CA LEU A 41 7.38 -2.16 -3.17
C LEU A 41 6.27 -3.12 -2.77
N ASN A 42 5.93 -3.18 -1.48
CA ASN A 42 4.83 -4.01 -1.00
C ASN A 42 3.46 -3.52 -1.50
N VAL A 43 3.28 -2.21 -1.74
CA VAL A 43 2.08 -1.68 -2.42
C VAL A 43 1.98 -2.25 -3.84
N PHE A 44 3.08 -2.28 -4.61
CA PHE A 44 3.09 -2.91 -5.93
C PHE A 44 2.80 -4.42 -5.87
N ARG A 45 3.31 -5.13 -4.86
CA ARG A 45 3.00 -6.54 -4.63
C ARG A 45 1.51 -6.75 -4.36
N MET A 46 0.89 -5.89 -3.54
CA MET A 46 -0.56 -5.93 -3.29
C MET A 46 -1.35 -5.70 -4.57
N PHE A 47 -1.00 -4.71 -5.40
CA PHE A 47 -1.61 -4.52 -6.71
C PHE A 47 -1.44 -5.75 -7.60
N GLY A 48 -0.28 -6.39 -7.60
CA GLY A 48 -0.01 -7.62 -8.35
C GLY A 48 -0.88 -8.82 -7.94
N MET A 49 -1.41 -8.82 -6.73
CA MET A 49 -2.35 -9.83 -6.23
C MET A 49 -3.81 -9.57 -6.67
N MET A 50 -4.16 -8.35 -7.06
CA MET A 50 -5.49 -7.99 -7.52
C MET A 50 -5.72 -8.50 -8.94
N LYS A 51 -6.57 -9.52 -9.08
CA LYS A 51 -6.86 -10.18 -10.36
C LYS A 51 -8.33 -10.06 -10.75
N GLY A 52 -8.59 -10.23 -12.03
CA GLY A 52 -9.95 -10.24 -12.56
C GLY A 52 -10.45 -8.86 -12.98
N ARG A 53 -11.71 -8.58 -12.74
CA ARG A 53 -12.35 -7.32 -13.13
C ARG A 53 -12.52 -6.42 -11.92
N ARG A 54 -12.26 -5.14 -12.10
CA ARG A 54 -12.58 -4.10 -11.11
C ARG A 54 -14.08 -4.14 -10.79
N VAL A 55 -14.41 -3.95 -9.52
CA VAL A 55 -15.78 -3.76 -9.02
C VAL A 55 -15.90 -2.39 -8.36
N ALA A 56 -17.13 -1.89 -8.29
CA ALA A 56 -17.40 -0.61 -7.67
C ALA A 56 -17.05 -0.63 -6.16
N VAL A 57 -16.46 0.46 -5.70
CA VAL A 57 -16.17 0.72 -4.29
C VAL A 57 -16.70 2.11 -3.97
N SER A 58 -17.33 2.26 -2.81
CA SER A 58 -17.74 3.54 -2.25
C SER A 58 -17.33 3.61 -0.79
N GLY A 59 -17.09 4.80 -0.29
CA GLY A 59 -16.71 5.03 1.11
C GLY A 59 -17.10 6.44 1.53
N ASN A 60 -17.32 6.62 2.82
CA ASN A 60 -17.77 7.89 3.40
C ASN A 60 -16.64 8.93 3.59
N GLN A 61 -15.39 8.51 3.50
CA GLN A 61 -14.21 9.38 3.60
C GLN A 61 -13.30 9.29 2.36
N MET A 62 -13.82 8.82 1.24
CA MET A 62 -13.11 8.85 -0.03
C MET A 62 -13.15 10.26 -0.62
N TYR A 63 -12.00 10.74 -1.08
CA TYR A 63 -11.95 11.98 -1.85
C TYR A 63 -12.55 11.76 -3.23
N ASP A 64 -13.37 12.73 -3.65
CA ASP A 64 -13.80 12.79 -5.05
C ASP A 64 -12.64 13.25 -5.95
N LEU A 65 -12.76 12.90 -7.23
CA LEU A 65 -11.71 13.21 -8.22
C LEU A 65 -11.47 14.71 -8.38
N LYS A 66 -12.53 15.52 -8.33
CA LYS A 66 -12.41 16.98 -8.47
C LYS A 66 -11.57 17.55 -7.33
N THR A 67 -11.82 17.12 -6.12
CA THR A 67 -11.03 17.51 -4.94
C THR A 67 -9.54 17.12 -5.10
N MET A 68 -9.26 15.88 -5.55
CA MET A 68 -7.87 15.43 -5.77
C MET A 68 -7.15 16.27 -6.83
N VAL A 69 -7.85 16.65 -7.90
CA VAL A 69 -7.28 17.48 -8.98
C VAL A 69 -7.04 18.91 -8.52
N ASP A 70 -7.99 19.51 -7.81
CA ASP A 70 -7.95 20.92 -7.44
C ASP A 70 -6.99 21.21 -6.27
N SER A 71 -6.88 20.31 -5.30
CA SER A 71 -6.19 20.56 -4.02
C SER A 71 -5.36 19.39 -3.50
N SER A 72 -5.23 18.31 -4.28
CA SER A 72 -4.58 17.08 -3.83
C SER A 72 -5.24 16.50 -2.57
N VAL A 73 -4.57 15.58 -1.86
CA VAL A 73 -5.10 14.98 -0.62
C VAL A 73 -4.49 15.68 0.59
N ARG A 74 -4.84 16.97 0.77
CA ARG A 74 -4.24 17.87 1.78
C ARG A 74 -5.25 18.54 2.71
N ARG A 75 -6.46 18.01 2.80
CA ARG A 75 -7.49 18.54 3.71
C ARG A 75 -7.25 18.07 5.15
N SER A 76 -8.13 18.48 6.04
CA SER A 76 -8.08 18.12 7.46
C SER A 76 -8.24 16.64 7.77
N TYR A 77 -8.69 15.84 6.81
CA TYR A 77 -8.86 14.38 6.92
C TYR A 77 -8.12 13.66 5.80
N ASN A 78 -7.76 12.41 6.05
CA ASN A 78 -7.11 11.55 5.06
C ASN A 78 -8.10 11.02 4.04
N ASP A 79 -7.62 10.64 2.86
CA ASP A 79 -8.39 9.80 1.93
C ASP A 79 -8.42 8.37 2.45
N ALA A 80 -9.56 7.95 2.97
CA ALA A 80 -9.84 6.56 3.30
C ALA A 80 -10.46 5.88 2.08
N GLY A 81 -9.63 5.59 1.10
CA GLY A 81 -10.05 5.07 -0.18
C GLY A 81 -9.89 3.57 -0.32
N GLY A 82 -10.40 3.04 -1.41
CA GLY A 82 -10.30 1.61 -1.71
C GLY A 82 -10.40 1.27 -3.19
N LEU A 83 -9.91 0.09 -3.50
CA LEU A 83 -10.01 -0.54 -4.81
C LEU A 83 -10.39 -2.01 -4.61
N ALA A 84 -11.28 -2.53 -5.44
CA ALA A 84 -11.65 -3.93 -5.39
C ALA A 84 -11.68 -4.56 -6.78
N ALA A 85 -11.34 -5.83 -6.83
CA ALA A 85 -11.40 -6.65 -8.02
C ALA A 85 -11.94 -8.03 -7.69
N LYS A 86 -12.58 -8.69 -8.67
CA LYS A 86 -13.03 -10.07 -8.53
C LYS A 86 -12.78 -10.89 -9.77
N ASP A 87 -12.51 -12.16 -9.56
CA ASP A 87 -12.53 -13.19 -10.58
C ASP A 87 -13.61 -14.24 -10.28
N LYS A 88 -13.48 -15.44 -10.84
CA LYS A 88 -14.47 -16.53 -10.67
C LYS A 88 -14.47 -17.13 -9.24
N ARG A 89 -13.37 -17.01 -8.48
CA ARG A 89 -13.14 -17.74 -7.22
C ARG A 89 -12.73 -16.85 -6.07
N SER A 90 -12.31 -15.63 -6.36
CA SER A 90 -11.77 -14.72 -5.35
C SER A 90 -12.25 -13.28 -5.54
N ALA A 91 -12.31 -12.55 -4.44
CA ALA A 91 -12.40 -11.11 -4.41
C ALA A 91 -11.20 -10.55 -3.66
N THR A 92 -10.65 -9.47 -4.15
CA THR A 92 -9.54 -8.76 -3.50
C THR A 92 -9.98 -7.34 -3.24
N VAL A 93 -9.79 -6.88 -2.01
CA VAL A 93 -10.06 -5.50 -1.60
C VAL A 93 -8.76 -4.91 -1.08
N MET A 94 -8.38 -3.76 -1.58
CA MET A 94 -7.27 -2.95 -1.10
C MET A 94 -7.85 -1.65 -0.55
N VAL A 95 -7.48 -1.30 0.66
CA VAL A 95 -7.88 -0.04 1.30
C VAL A 95 -6.64 0.73 1.73
N TRP A 96 -6.74 2.04 1.75
CA TRP A 96 -5.67 2.93 2.19
C TRP A 96 -6.22 4.06 3.04
N ASN A 97 -5.34 4.57 3.89
CA ASN A 97 -5.53 5.79 4.64
C ASN A 97 -4.37 6.74 4.26
N TYR A 98 -4.63 7.67 3.34
CA TYR A 98 -3.59 8.44 2.67
C TYR A 98 -3.73 9.94 2.89
N HIS A 99 -2.58 10.61 2.99
CA HIS A 99 -2.45 12.05 2.99
C HIS A 99 -1.16 12.42 2.24
N ASP A 100 -1.14 13.56 1.53
CA ASP A 100 0.05 13.98 0.77
C ASP A 100 1.19 14.46 1.67
N ASP A 101 0.85 15.03 2.82
CA ASP A 101 1.84 15.50 3.78
C ASP A 101 2.09 14.42 4.85
N ASP A 102 3.31 14.38 5.38
CA ASP A 102 3.68 13.48 6.47
C ASP A 102 3.08 13.98 7.80
N VAL A 103 1.79 13.77 7.96
CA VAL A 103 1.04 14.18 9.14
C VAL A 103 0.76 13.00 10.05
N ILE A 104 1.13 13.12 11.32
CA ILE A 104 0.82 12.11 12.32
C ILE A 104 -0.68 12.15 12.61
N LYS A 105 -1.39 11.09 12.26
CA LYS A 105 -2.81 10.93 12.55
C LYS A 105 -3.08 9.56 13.19
N PRO A 106 -4.11 9.45 14.03
CA PRO A 106 -4.47 8.17 14.61
C PRO A 106 -4.90 7.17 13.53
N ALA A 107 -4.75 5.88 13.85
CA ALA A 107 -5.28 4.81 13.00
C ALA A 107 -6.79 5.00 12.80
N LEU A 108 -7.22 4.82 11.56
CA LEU A 108 -8.62 4.90 11.18
C LEU A 108 -9.23 3.49 11.20
N PRO A 109 -10.26 3.21 12.02
CA PRO A 109 -10.99 1.96 11.91
C PRO A 109 -11.79 1.93 10.61
N VAL A 110 -11.65 0.84 9.85
CA VAL A 110 -12.33 0.64 8.57
C VAL A 110 -13.19 -0.60 8.65
N GLU A 111 -14.49 -0.45 8.38
CA GLU A 111 -15.42 -1.55 8.15
C GLU A 111 -15.53 -1.79 6.64
N ILE A 112 -15.35 -3.04 6.21
CA ILE A 112 -15.46 -3.43 4.81
C ILE A 112 -16.71 -4.30 4.64
N ILE A 113 -17.68 -3.81 3.89
CA ILE A 113 -18.90 -4.54 3.55
C ILE A 113 -18.76 -5.04 2.11
N ILE A 114 -18.93 -6.34 1.91
CA ILE A 114 -18.84 -6.98 0.59
C ILE A 114 -20.21 -7.58 0.24
N ASP A 115 -20.90 -6.95 -0.69
CA ASP A 115 -22.20 -7.42 -1.16
C ASP A 115 -22.08 -8.43 -2.30
N GLY A 116 -23.09 -9.30 -2.40
CA GLY A 116 -23.20 -10.24 -3.53
C GLY A 116 -22.17 -11.35 -3.54
N VAL A 117 -21.65 -11.75 -2.38
CA VAL A 117 -20.77 -12.92 -2.25
C VAL A 117 -21.60 -14.20 -2.39
N PRO A 118 -21.34 -15.08 -3.38
CA PRO A 118 -22.19 -16.24 -3.67
C PRO A 118 -21.89 -17.46 -2.78
N THR A 119 -21.33 -17.26 -1.60
CA THR A 119 -20.94 -18.32 -0.67
C THR A 119 -21.32 -17.98 0.77
N LYS A 120 -21.53 -19.01 1.59
CA LYS A 120 -21.80 -18.87 3.04
C LYS A 120 -20.52 -18.77 3.86
N SER A 121 -19.37 -19.10 3.28
CA SER A 121 -18.07 -19.04 3.95
C SER A 121 -16.98 -18.70 2.93
N ALA A 122 -15.97 -17.98 3.39
CA ALA A 122 -14.80 -17.63 2.60
C ALA A 122 -13.54 -17.62 3.48
N ILE A 123 -12.41 -17.95 2.89
CA ILE A 123 -11.12 -17.75 3.55
C ILE A 123 -10.70 -16.30 3.27
N VAL A 124 -10.51 -15.53 4.32
CA VAL A 124 -9.99 -14.16 4.24
C VAL A 124 -8.52 -14.16 4.61
N THR A 125 -7.68 -13.66 3.71
CA THR A 125 -6.26 -13.46 3.96
C THR A 125 -5.98 -11.97 4.00
N GLN A 126 -5.34 -11.50 5.07
CA GLN A 126 -5.05 -10.09 5.27
C GLN A 126 -3.56 -9.83 5.19
N TYR A 127 -3.20 -8.79 4.45
CA TYR A 127 -1.87 -8.19 4.37
C TYR A 127 -1.96 -6.73 4.82
N ILE A 128 -0.95 -6.26 5.55
CA ILE A 128 -0.91 -4.88 6.06
C ILE A 128 0.44 -4.26 5.76
N ILE A 129 0.42 -2.97 5.41
CA ILE A 129 1.57 -2.08 5.37
C ILE A 129 1.23 -0.93 6.31
N ASP A 130 1.93 -0.84 7.42
CA ASP A 130 1.80 0.23 8.41
C ASP A 130 3.15 0.46 9.13
N ASP A 131 3.14 1.15 10.27
CA ASP A 131 4.32 1.41 11.10
C ASP A 131 4.89 0.16 11.80
N LYS A 132 4.19 -0.97 11.76
CA LYS A 132 4.58 -2.24 12.41
C LYS A 132 4.74 -3.41 11.45
N HIS A 133 4.10 -3.37 10.27
CA HIS A 133 4.02 -4.48 9.34
C HIS A 133 4.53 -4.10 7.96
N SER A 134 5.30 -5.00 7.34
CA SER A 134 5.81 -4.87 5.96
C SER A 134 6.57 -3.56 5.70
N ASN A 135 7.30 -3.05 6.71
CA ASN A 135 7.87 -1.71 6.71
C ASN A 135 9.31 -1.67 7.27
N SER A 136 10.26 -1.89 6.39
CA SER A 136 11.70 -1.81 6.70
C SER A 136 12.15 -0.41 7.12
N TYR A 137 11.49 0.65 6.62
CA TYR A 137 11.83 2.03 6.96
C TYR A 137 11.61 2.36 8.44
N GLU A 138 10.46 1.94 9.00
CA GLU A 138 10.18 2.13 10.42
C GLU A 138 11.14 1.34 11.32
N VAL A 139 11.54 0.14 10.88
CA VAL A 139 12.53 -0.67 11.60
C VAL A 139 13.90 0.01 11.55
N TRP A 140 14.31 0.53 10.39
CA TRP A 140 15.56 1.28 10.23
C TRP A 140 15.60 2.54 11.13
N LYS A 141 14.51 3.31 11.18
CA LYS A 141 14.41 4.47 12.10
C LYS A 141 14.58 4.05 13.56
N LYS A 142 13.94 2.97 13.98
CA LYS A 142 14.07 2.42 15.35
C LYS A 142 15.47 1.94 15.68
N MET A 143 16.28 1.58 14.69
CA MET A 143 17.70 1.24 14.85
C MET A 143 18.61 2.48 14.98
N GLY A 144 18.06 3.69 14.92
CA GLY A 144 18.84 4.95 14.93
C GLY A 144 19.29 5.39 13.54
N SER A 145 18.65 4.93 12.49
CA SER A 145 18.90 5.33 11.08
C SER A 145 20.35 5.12 10.63
N PRO A 146 20.95 3.94 10.84
CA PRO A 146 22.35 3.69 10.51
C PRO A 146 22.60 3.82 9.00
N GLN A 147 23.67 4.52 8.61
CA GLN A 147 24.12 4.62 7.23
C GLN A 147 25.15 3.53 6.86
N SER A 148 25.60 2.76 7.83
CA SER A 148 26.45 1.58 7.65
C SER A 148 25.92 0.45 8.55
N PRO A 149 24.73 -0.10 8.27
CA PRO A 149 24.16 -1.15 9.09
C PRO A 149 25.03 -2.41 9.07
N THR A 150 25.07 -3.14 10.18
CA THR A 150 25.74 -4.44 10.27
C THR A 150 25.00 -5.50 9.45
N LYS A 151 25.62 -6.64 9.21
CA LYS A 151 24.97 -7.77 8.52
C LYS A 151 23.71 -8.24 9.23
N GLU A 152 23.73 -8.24 10.56
CA GLU A 152 22.60 -8.62 11.40
C GLU A 152 21.45 -7.61 11.28
N GLN A 153 21.78 -6.31 11.24
CA GLN A 153 20.80 -5.26 11.01
C GLN A 153 20.18 -5.35 9.61
N ILE A 154 21.00 -5.62 8.59
CA ILE A 154 20.52 -5.83 7.21
C ILE A 154 19.54 -7.00 7.17
N ALA A 155 19.86 -8.15 7.77
CA ALA A 155 18.95 -9.30 7.81
C ALA A 155 17.61 -8.99 8.48
N VAL A 156 17.61 -8.16 9.53
CA VAL A 156 16.37 -7.69 10.18
C VAL A 156 15.58 -6.77 9.25
N LEU A 157 16.25 -5.88 8.52
CA LEU A 157 15.61 -4.97 7.56
C LEU A 157 15.02 -5.73 6.37
N GLU A 158 15.75 -6.70 5.81
CA GLU A 158 15.26 -7.58 4.73
C GLU A 158 13.97 -8.31 5.14
N LYS A 159 13.95 -8.87 6.36
CA LYS A 159 12.77 -9.52 6.90
C LYS A 159 11.60 -8.54 7.06
N ALA A 160 11.84 -7.35 7.59
CA ALA A 160 10.83 -6.32 7.80
C ALA A 160 10.30 -5.74 6.48
N GLY A 161 11.10 -5.79 5.41
CA GLY A 161 10.71 -5.36 4.06
C GLY A 161 9.76 -6.34 3.34
N GLN A 162 9.59 -7.56 3.83
CA GLN A 162 8.70 -8.52 3.19
C GLN A 162 7.23 -8.20 3.44
N LEU A 163 6.37 -8.47 2.45
CA LEU A 163 4.93 -8.33 2.61
C LEU A 163 4.38 -9.36 3.59
N GLU A 164 3.90 -8.90 4.73
CA GLU A 164 3.47 -9.75 5.83
C GLU A 164 2.00 -10.16 5.67
N LYS A 165 1.75 -11.46 5.79
CA LYS A 165 0.43 -12.02 5.96
C LYS A 165 0.09 -12.04 7.45
N VAL A 166 -0.73 -11.08 7.89
CA VAL A 166 -1.03 -10.89 9.32
C VAL A 166 -2.13 -11.78 9.85
N SER A 167 -3.05 -12.20 9.01
CA SER A 167 -4.12 -13.11 9.42
C SER A 167 -4.67 -13.97 8.30
N VAL A 168 -5.22 -15.12 8.68
CA VAL A 168 -6.08 -15.96 7.83
C VAL A 168 -7.30 -16.35 8.67
N MET A 169 -8.48 -15.94 8.21
CA MET A 169 -9.77 -16.19 8.89
C MET A 169 -10.68 -17.02 8.00
N LYS A 170 -11.61 -17.80 8.60
CA LYS A 170 -12.59 -18.60 7.88
C LYS A 170 -14.00 -18.26 8.35
#